data_2c04c0c388ec28c90460b9a5a45bb7ab
#
_entry.id   2c04c0c388ec28c90460b9a5a45bb7ab
#
_cell.length_a   1.000
_cell.length_b   1.000
_cell.length_c   1.000
_cell.angle_alpha   90.00
_cell.angle_beta   90.00
_cell.angle_gamma   90.00
#
_symmetry.space_group_name_H-M   'P 1'
#
loop_
_entity.id
_entity.type
_entity.pdbx_description
1 polymer ?
#
loop_
_entity_poly.entity_id
_entity_poly.type
_entity_poly.pdbx_seq_one_letter_code
_entity_poly.pdbx_strand_id
1 'polypeptide(L)'
;MVKVIVAGFKGSMGNKATHMVIDHDDFELVGVFDPTATEKNLSEIAEFAAYDVPVYQDYEQINTDQADVWIDFTVPQAVYTNTKFALEHGVRPVIGTTGLTDDQVVELQQIAKERKIGGLIAPNFGLSAVLLMQFAQQAAKYFPNVEIIEMHHDNKLDAPSGTAVATAKKIAEVREAHHQGNPDEKETLAGARGADYEGMKIHSVRLPGYVAHEQVLFGAPGEALTIRQDSFDRSSFMSGVAVAVAKVGTAQELLVGLENLI
;
A
#
# COMPACT_ATOMS: atom_id res chain seq x y z
N MET A 1 -20.03 -3.19 13.61
CA MET A 1 -18.65 -3.61 13.30
C MET A 1 -18.59 -4.09 11.86
N VAL A 2 -17.50 -3.78 11.15
CA VAL A 2 -17.26 -4.27 9.79
C VAL A 2 -16.78 -5.72 9.88
N LYS A 3 -17.42 -6.61 9.17
CA LYS A 3 -17.12 -8.05 9.19
C LYS A 3 -16.08 -8.39 8.13
N VAL A 4 -14.96 -8.96 8.57
CA VAL A 4 -13.76 -9.09 7.74
C VAL A 4 -13.34 -10.55 7.58
N ILE A 5 -13.02 -10.94 6.36
CA ILE A 5 -12.27 -12.16 6.03
C ILE A 5 -10.83 -11.76 5.66
N VAL A 6 -9.84 -12.48 6.18
CA VAL A 6 -8.42 -12.26 5.84
C VAL A 6 -7.87 -13.43 5.04
N ALA A 7 -7.47 -13.20 3.80
CA ALA A 7 -6.81 -14.19 2.95
C ALA A 7 -5.29 -14.10 3.06
N GLY A 8 -4.63 -15.27 3.13
CA GLY A 8 -3.18 -15.38 3.31
C GLY A 8 -2.73 -15.18 4.75
N PHE A 9 -3.56 -15.47 5.72
CA PHE A 9 -3.34 -15.25 7.16
C PHE A 9 -2.07 -15.93 7.72
N LYS A 10 -1.60 -16.99 7.09
CA LYS A 10 -0.35 -17.69 7.45
C LYS A 10 0.91 -16.93 7.01
N GLY A 11 0.78 -16.00 6.07
CA GLY A 11 1.87 -15.13 5.62
C GLY A 11 2.14 -13.98 6.58
N SER A 12 3.36 -13.39 6.53
CA SER A 12 3.76 -12.31 7.45
C SER A 12 2.81 -11.11 7.47
N MET A 13 2.32 -10.67 6.30
CA MET A 13 1.39 -9.53 6.22
C MET A 13 -0.04 -9.94 6.57
N GLY A 14 -0.50 -11.11 6.11
CA GLY A 14 -1.81 -11.63 6.45
C GLY A 14 -1.98 -11.90 7.94
N ASN A 15 -0.94 -12.42 8.61
CA ASN A 15 -0.93 -12.59 10.07
C ASN A 15 -1.07 -11.24 10.80
N LYS A 16 -0.30 -10.23 10.40
CA LYS A 16 -0.43 -8.87 10.96
C LYS A 16 -1.82 -8.25 10.70
N ALA A 17 -2.40 -8.50 9.53
CA ALA A 17 -3.75 -8.04 9.21
C ALA A 17 -4.79 -8.75 10.07
N THR A 18 -4.62 -10.06 10.34
CA THR A 18 -5.49 -10.83 11.24
C THR A 18 -5.47 -10.25 12.66
N HIS A 19 -4.28 -9.99 13.22
CA HIS A 19 -4.15 -9.32 14.51
C HIS A 19 -4.78 -7.92 14.50
N MET A 20 -4.51 -7.13 13.46
CA MET A 20 -5.09 -5.78 13.35
C MET A 20 -6.63 -5.81 13.36
N VAL A 21 -7.26 -6.77 12.65
CA VAL A 21 -8.72 -6.91 12.66
C VAL A 21 -9.24 -7.31 14.03
N ILE A 22 -8.56 -8.24 14.71
CA ILE A 22 -8.92 -8.71 16.06
C ILE A 22 -8.80 -7.58 17.10
N ASP A 23 -7.76 -6.76 17.00
CA ASP A 23 -7.46 -5.72 17.98
C ASP A 23 -8.24 -4.40 17.74
N HIS A 24 -9.00 -4.29 16.62
CA HIS A 24 -9.71 -3.06 16.27
C HIS A 24 -11.17 -3.10 16.73
N ASP A 25 -11.60 -2.14 17.55
CA ASP A 25 -12.94 -2.08 18.17
C ASP A 25 -14.10 -2.10 17.16
N ASP A 26 -13.91 -1.58 15.95
CA ASP A 26 -14.96 -1.46 14.94
C ASP A 26 -14.99 -2.63 13.94
N PHE A 27 -14.08 -3.61 14.06
CA PHE A 27 -13.98 -4.73 13.15
C PHE A 27 -14.33 -6.06 13.85
N GLU A 28 -14.78 -7.02 13.06
CA GLU A 28 -15.07 -8.38 13.48
C GLU A 28 -14.42 -9.36 12.49
N LEU A 29 -13.52 -10.21 12.98
CA LEU A 29 -12.94 -11.28 12.16
C LEU A 29 -13.94 -12.41 12.05
N VAL A 30 -14.52 -12.63 10.87
CA VAL A 30 -15.54 -13.67 10.64
C VAL A 30 -15.01 -14.89 9.89
N GLY A 31 -13.76 -14.84 9.41
CA GLY A 31 -13.10 -15.95 8.75
C GLY A 31 -11.69 -15.63 8.33
N VAL A 32 -10.89 -16.65 8.12
CA VAL A 32 -9.59 -16.55 7.45
C VAL A 32 -9.53 -17.57 6.31
N PHE A 33 -8.80 -17.24 5.25
CA PHE A 33 -8.67 -18.09 4.05
C PHE A 33 -7.21 -18.36 3.72
N ASP A 34 -6.86 -19.63 3.59
CA ASP A 34 -5.58 -20.08 3.04
C ASP A 34 -5.71 -21.51 2.54
N PRO A 35 -5.54 -21.78 1.22
CA PRO A 35 -5.66 -23.12 0.66
C PRO A 35 -4.65 -24.12 1.21
N THR A 36 -3.57 -23.66 1.83
CA THR A 36 -2.52 -24.50 2.41
C THR A 36 -2.74 -24.80 3.90
N ALA A 37 -3.78 -24.23 4.50
CA ALA A 37 -4.08 -24.45 5.91
C ALA A 37 -4.55 -25.90 6.14
N THR A 38 -4.18 -26.47 7.27
CA THR A 38 -4.62 -27.78 7.75
C THR A 38 -5.62 -27.64 8.90
N GLU A 39 -5.59 -26.52 9.55
CA GLU A 39 -6.48 -26.11 10.63
C GLU A 39 -7.88 -25.82 10.08
N LYS A 40 -8.91 -26.15 10.83
CA LYS A 40 -10.31 -25.83 10.49
C LYS A 40 -10.83 -24.63 11.27
N ASN A 41 -10.15 -24.31 12.36
CA ASN A 41 -10.49 -23.19 13.21
C ASN A 41 -9.21 -22.46 13.63
N LEU A 42 -9.30 -21.14 13.70
CA LEU A 42 -8.16 -20.29 14.04
C LEU A 42 -7.64 -20.57 15.47
N SER A 43 -8.53 -21.01 16.38
CA SER A 43 -8.19 -21.42 17.76
C SER A 43 -7.25 -22.63 17.83
N GLU A 44 -7.07 -23.39 16.77
CA GLU A 44 -6.08 -24.47 16.69
C GLU A 44 -4.64 -23.96 16.59
N ILE A 45 -4.46 -22.68 16.30
CA ILE A 45 -3.17 -22.01 16.22
C ILE A 45 -2.89 -21.30 17.54
N ALA A 46 -1.75 -21.60 18.17
CA ALA A 46 -1.46 -21.18 19.56
C ALA A 46 -1.60 -19.65 19.79
N GLU A 47 -1.17 -18.82 18.86
CA GLU A 47 -1.28 -17.35 18.96
C GLU A 47 -2.72 -16.82 18.86
N PHE A 48 -3.63 -17.62 18.31
CA PHE A 48 -5.06 -17.28 18.13
C PHE A 48 -5.99 -18.16 18.96
N ALA A 49 -5.49 -18.88 19.96
CA ALA A 49 -6.26 -19.88 20.73
C ALA A 49 -7.54 -19.36 21.40
N ALA A 50 -7.65 -18.05 21.59
CA ALA A 50 -8.84 -17.41 22.16
C ALA A 50 -9.95 -17.10 21.15
N TYR A 51 -9.72 -17.32 19.83
CA TYR A 51 -10.60 -16.86 18.77
C TYR A 51 -11.22 -18.04 18.02
N ASP A 52 -12.52 -18.23 18.20
CA ASP A 52 -13.33 -19.25 17.52
C ASP A 52 -13.76 -18.72 16.14
N VAL A 53 -12.84 -18.76 15.16
CA VAL A 53 -13.03 -18.23 13.81
C VAL A 53 -12.73 -19.32 12.78
N PRO A 54 -13.62 -19.57 11.79
CA PRO A 54 -13.41 -20.61 10.79
C PRO A 54 -12.19 -20.31 9.90
N VAL A 55 -11.47 -21.39 9.56
CA VAL A 55 -10.38 -21.41 8.59
C VAL A 55 -10.88 -22.07 7.32
N TYR A 56 -10.96 -21.34 6.23
CA TYR A 56 -11.41 -21.82 4.94
C TYR A 56 -10.21 -22.21 4.06
N GLN A 57 -10.31 -23.36 3.37
CA GLN A 57 -9.33 -23.86 2.42
C GLN A 57 -9.83 -23.78 0.97
N ASP A 58 -11.16 -23.77 0.79
CA ASP A 58 -11.84 -23.73 -0.50
C ASP A 58 -12.86 -22.60 -0.53
N TYR A 59 -13.07 -21.99 -1.69
CA TYR A 59 -14.06 -20.92 -1.86
C TYR A 59 -15.48 -21.34 -1.56
N GLU A 60 -15.84 -22.62 -1.83
CA GLU A 60 -17.17 -23.18 -1.58
C GLU A 60 -17.53 -23.24 -0.09
N GLN A 61 -16.53 -23.21 0.79
CA GLN A 61 -16.72 -23.23 2.23
C GLN A 61 -17.02 -21.84 2.81
N ILE A 62 -16.69 -20.78 2.06
CA ILE A 62 -16.72 -19.40 2.58
C ILE A 62 -18.16 -18.92 2.69
N ASN A 63 -18.56 -18.53 3.91
CA ASN A 63 -19.83 -17.88 4.16
C ASN A 63 -19.73 -16.36 3.85
N THR A 64 -19.89 -16.01 2.59
CA THR A 64 -19.79 -14.62 2.11
C THR A 64 -20.94 -13.74 2.59
N ASP A 65 -22.11 -14.28 2.93
CA ASP A 65 -23.25 -13.52 3.46
C ASP A 65 -22.96 -12.89 4.83
N GLN A 66 -21.92 -13.34 5.50
CA GLN A 66 -21.47 -12.80 6.79
C GLN A 66 -20.25 -11.90 6.70
N ALA A 67 -19.78 -11.53 5.50
CA ALA A 67 -18.59 -10.73 5.32
C ALA A 67 -18.87 -9.44 4.56
N ASP A 68 -18.35 -8.33 5.06
CA ASP A 68 -18.41 -7.03 4.40
C ASP A 68 -17.14 -6.75 3.57
N VAL A 69 -15.97 -7.19 4.08
CA VAL A 69 -14.65 -6.89 3.52
C VAL A 69 -13.78 -8.15 3.43
N TRP A 70 -13.07 -8.27 2.31
CA TRP A 70 -12.04 -9.26 2.03
C TRP A 70 -10.68 -8.59 2.01
N ILE A 71 -9.82 -8.85 2.99
CA ILE A 71 -8.42 -8.42 2.96
C ILE A 71 -7.59 -9.50 2.26
N ASP A 72 -6.76 -9.11 1.30
CA ASP A 72 -5.88 -10.04 0.58
C ASP A 72 -4.40 -9.70 0.75
N PHE A 73 -3.67 -10.59 1.42
CA PHE A 73 -2.21 -10.64 1.49
C PHE A 73 -1.69 -12.03 1.12
N THR A 74 -2.10 -12.51 -0.05
CA THR A 74 -1.73 -13.83 -0.58
C THR A 74 -0.50 -13.76 -1.49
N VAL A 75 -0.58 -14.39 -2.65
CA VAL A 75 0.50 -14.47 -3.65
C VAL A 75 0.01 -13.98 -5.02
N PRO A 76 0.91 -13.53 -5.91
CA PRO A 76 0.55 -13.01 -7.24
C PRO A 76 -0.33 -13.96 -8.07
N GLN A 77 -0.16 -15.27 -7.89
CA GLN A 77 -0.92 -16.28 -8.64
C GLN A 77 -2.38 -16.41 -8.18
N ALA A 78 -2.70 -15.99 -6.96
CA ALA A 78 -4.04 -16.14 -6.36
C ALA A 78 -4.84 -14.83 -6.39
N VAL A 79 -4.18 -13.68 -6.37
CA VAL A 79 -4.81 -12.37 -6.13
C VAL A 79 -5.94 -12.04 -7.09
N TYR A 80 -5.80 -12.39 -8.38
CA TYR A 80 -6.85 -12.15 -9.37
C TYR A 80 -8.12 -12.96 -9.03
N THR A 81 -7.96 -14.26 -8.80
CA THR A 81 -9.08 -15.17 -8.48
C THR A 81 -9.76 -14.77 -7.17
N ASN A 82 -8.97 -14.45 -6.13
CA ASN A 82 -9.49 -13.98 -4.85
C ASN A 82 -10.30 -12.69 -4.98
N THR A 83 -9.76 -11.70 -5.70
CA THR A 83 -10.42 -10.41 -5.90
C THR A 83 -11.71 -10.57 -6.67
N LYS A 84 -11.69 -11.38 -7.73
CA LYS A 84 -12.87 -11.69 -8.54
C LYS A 84 -13.94 -12.38 -7.71
N PHE A 85 -13.57 -13.41 -6.92
CA PHE A 85 -14.46 -14.11 -6.00
C PHE A 85 -15.13 -13.13 -5.03
N ALA A 86 -14.37 -12.27 -4.37
CA ALA A 86 -14.93 -11.30 -3.43
C ALA A 86 -15.96 -10.38 -4.11
N LEU A 87 -15.63 -9.79 -5.26
CA LEU A 87 -16.52 -8.92 -6.01
C LEU A 87 -17.81 -9.65 -6.46
N GLU A 88 -17.68 -10.87 -6.97
CA GLU A 88 -18.82 -11.67 -7.45
C GLU A 88 -19.80 -12.05 -6.34
N HIS A 89 -19.30 -12.15 -5.10
CA HIS A 89 -20.09 -12.51 -3.91
C HIS A 89 -20.47 -11.31 -3.03
N GLY A 90 -20.26 -10.08 -3.50
CA GLY A 90 -20.72 -8.90 -2.78
C GLY A 90 -19.83 -8.49 -1.59
N VAL A 91 -18.63 -9.07 -1.48
CA VAL A 91 -17.63 -8.72 -0.45
C VAL A 91 -16.63 -7.72 -1.00
N ARG A 92 -16.41 -6.61 -0.31
CA ARG A 92 -15.52 -5.53 -0.78
C ARG A 92 -14.06 -5.90 -0.64
N PRO A 93 -13.29 -6.00 -1.75
CA PRO A 93 -11.88 -6.34 -1.68
C PRO A 93 -11.03 -5.16 -1.18
N VAL A 94 -10.08 -5.45 -0.29
CA VAL A 94 -8.97 -4.59 0.15
C VAL A 94 -7.67 -5.37 -0.12
N ILE A 95 -7.05 -5.09 -1.25
CA ILE A 95 -6.01 -5.92 -1.84
C ILE A 95 -4.62 -5.30 -1.63
N GLY A 96 -3.76 -6.02 -0.90
CA GLY A 96 -2.35 -5.68 -0.71
C GLY A 96 -1.38 -6.58 -1.48
N THR A 97 -1.87 -7.67 -2.03
CA THR A 97 -1.08 -8.56 -2.88
C THR A 97 -0.79 -7.89 -4.22
N THR A 98 0.46 -7.90 -4.63
CA THR A 98 0.90 -7.41 -5.95
C THR A 98 0.84 -8.52 -7.01
N GLY A 99 0.92 -8.14 -8.29
CA GLY A 99 1.02 -9.10 -9.41
C GLY A 99 -0.18 -9.14 -10.34
N LEU A 100 -1.20 -8.31 -10.10
CA LEU A 100 -2.25 -8.06 -11.09
C LEU A 100 -1.66 -7.36 -12.31
N THR A 101 -2.05 -7.79 -13.50
CA THR A 101 -1.75 -7.07 -14.76
C THR A 101 -2.76 -5.93 -14.96
N ASP A 102 -2.40 -4.97 -15.81
CA ASP A 102 -3.31 -3.85 -16.12
C ASP A 102 -4.64 -4.35 -16.71
N ASP A 103 -4.61 -5.37 -17.58
CA ASP A 103 -5.82 -5.97 -18.14
C ASP A 103 -6.69 -6.62 -17.06
N GLN A 104 -6.09 -7.32 -16.09
CA GLN A 104 -6.81 -7.90 -14.96
C GLN A 104 -7.44 -6.82 -14.07
N VAL A 105 -6.75 -5.72 -13.83
CA VAL A 105 -7.30 -4.58 -13.08
C VAL A 105 -8.52 -4.00 -13.80
N VAL A 106 -8.44 -3.80 -15.11
CA VAL A 106 -9.57 -3.30 -15.92
C VAL A 106 -10.77 -4.26 -15.87
N GLU A 107 -10.53 -5.58 -15.99
CA GLU A 107 -11.60 -6.58 -15.86
C GLU A 107 -12.27 -6.54 -14.48
N LEU A 108 -11.46 -6.51 -13.41
CA LEU A 108 -11.99 -6.44 -12.04
C LEU A 108 -12.78 -5.14 -11.79
N GLN A 109 -12.32 -4.02 -12.34
CA GLN A 109 -13.05 -2.74 -12.28
C GLN A 109 -14.40 -2.83 -13.01
N GLN A 110 -14.45 -3.53 -14.14
CA GLN A 110 -15.71 -3.74 -14.86
C GLN A 110 -16.69 -4.61 -14.04
N ILE A 111 -16.21 -5.69 -13.41
CA ILE A 111 -17.02 -6.53 -12.51
C ILE A 111 -17.55 -5.70 -11.35
N ALA A 112 -16.68 -4.92 -10.69
CA ALA A 112 -17.07 -4.05 -9.58
C ALA A 112 -18.18 -3.06 -9.97
N LYS A 113 -18.06 -2.46 -11.14
CA LYS A 113 -19.05 -1.53 -11.70
C LYS A 113 -20.40 -2.22 -11.99
N GLU A 114 -20.38 -3.40 -12.61
CA GLU A 114 -21.59 -4.18 -12.91
C GLU A 114 -22.30 -4.63 -11.63
N ARG A 115 -21.55 -5.02 -10.62
CA ARG A 115 -22.05 -5.45 -9.31
C ARG A 115 -22.40 -4.27 -8.39
N LYS A 116 -22.00 -3.03 -8.74
CA LYS A 116 -22.16 -1.82 -7.93
C LYS A 116 -21.50 -1.97 -6.54
N ILE A 117 -20.32 -2.55 -6.52
CA ILE A 117 -19.56 -2.80 -5.31
C ILE A 117 -18.21 -2.08 -5.40
N GLY A 118 -17.85 -1.35 -4.36
CA GLY A 118 -16.54 -0.73 -4.25
C GLY A 118 -15.48 -1.67 -3.70
N GLY A 119 -14.23 -1.30 -3.92
CA GLY A 119 -13.06 -2.02 -3.40
C GLY A 119 -11.80 -1.17 -3.52
N LEU A 120 -10.69 -1.72 -3.08
CA LEU A 120 -9.38 -1.06 -3.15
C LEU A 120 -8.29 -2.06 -3.54
N ILE A 121 -7.49 -1.72 -4.52
CA ILE A 121 -6.19 -2.32 -4.79
C ILE A 121 -5.13 -1.30 -4.37
N ALA A 122 -4.33 -1.60 -3.35
CA ALA A 122 -3.31 -0.68 -2.86
C ALA A 122 -1.91 -1.31 -2.96
N PRO A 123 -1.06 -0.82 -3.89
CA PRO A 123 0.33 -1.25 -3.96
C PRO A 123 1.14 -0.90 -2.71
N ASN A 124 0.64 0.07 -1.94
CA ASN A 124 1.26 0.53 -0.70
C ASN A 124 0.18 0.94 0.32
N PHE A 125 0.21 0.33 1.49
CA PHE A 125 -0.63 0.68 2.64
C PHE A 125 0.10 1.56 3.68
N GLY A 126 1.34 1.96 3.41
CA GLY A 126 2.07 2.88 4.29
C GLY A 126 1.42 4.25 4.31
N LEU A 127 0.53 4.50 5.28
CA LEU A 127 -0.26 5.74 5.35
C LEU A 127 0.64 6.98 5.35
N SER A 128 1.75 6.95 6.08
CA SER A 128 2.72 8.06 6.10
C SER A 128 3.34 8.33 4.73
N ALA A 129 3.65 7.27 3.94
CA ALA A 129 4.20 7.42 2.60
C ALA A 129 3.16 7.97 1.62
N VAL A 130 1.91 7.50 1.72
CA VAL A 130 0.79 8.00 0.89
C VAL A 130 0.53 9.48 1.17
N LEU A 131 0.47 9.88 2.44
CA LEU A 131 0.29 11.28 2.83
C LEU A 131 1.49 12.14 2.41
N LEU A 132 2.73 11.63 2.55
CA LEU A 132 3.92 12.33 2.05
C LEU A 132 3.79 12.63 0.56
N MET A 133 3.42 11.64 -0.26
CA MET A 133 3.23 11.84 -1.71
C MET A 133 2.18 12.90 -2.02
N GLN A 134 1.03 12.88 -1.34
CA GLN A 134 -0.03 13.88 -1.53
C GLN A 134 0.41 15.29 -1.12
N PHE A 135 1.07 15.42 0.04
CA PHE A 135 1.57 16.70 0.52
C PHE A 135 2.71 17.24 -0.34
N ALA A 136 3.59 16.36 -0.83
CA ALA A 136 4.66 16.74 -1.74
C ALA A 136 4.09 17.24 -3.08
N GLN A 137 3.10 16.57 -3.66
CA GLN A 137 2.40 17.02 -4.84
C GLN A 137 1.74 18.39 -4.63
N GLN A 138 1.12 18.60 -3.48
CA GLN A 138 0.52 19.90 -3.16
C GLN A 138 1.56 20.99 -2.98
N ALA A 139 2.69 20.72 -2.31
CA ALA A 139 3.78 21.67 -2.11
C ALA A 139 4.46 22.04 -3.43
N ALA A 140 4.62 21.09 -4.36
CA ALA A 140 5.28 21.31 -5.65
C ALA A 140 4.59 22.35 -6.54
N LYS A 141 3.32 22.65 -6.32
CA LYS A 141 2.61 23.74 -7.00
C LYS A 141 3.18 25.13 -6.65
N TYR A 142 3.86 25.26 -5.52
CA TYR A 142 4.40 26.51 -5.00
C TYR A 142 5.93 26.51 -4.93
N PHE A 143 6.54 25.33 -4.78
CA PHE A 143 7.98 25.13 -4.67
C PHE A 143 8.47 24.25 -5.84
N PRO A 144 8.90 24.85 -6.96
CA PRO A 144 9.28 24.08 -8.12
C PRO A 144 10.64 23.37 -8.00
N ASN A 145 11.52 23.81 -7.07
CA ASN A 145 12.82 23.19 -6.82
C ASN A 145 12.70 22.15 -5.74
N VAL A 146 12.98 20.88 -6.08
CA VAL A 146 12.74 19.73 -5.19
C VAL A 146 13.80 18.67 -5.37
N GLU A 147 14.23 18.09 -4.25
CA GLU A 147 15.05 16.88 -4.21
C GLU A 147 14.42 15.85 -3.27
N ILE A 148 14.60 14.57 -3.59
CA ILE A 148 14.05 13.45 -2.82
C ILE A 148 15.22 12.65 -2.25
N ILE A 149 15.17 12.28 -0.97
CA ILE A 149 16.11 11.37 -0.32
C ILE A 149 15.35 10.20 0.24
N GLU A 150 15.60 9.00 -0.27
CA GLU A 150 15.03 7.76 0.27
C GLU A 150 16.09 6.92 0.96
N MET A 151 15.72 6.29 2.07
CA MET A 151 16.65 5.55 2.93
C MET A 151 16.05 4.19 3.26
N HIS A 152 16.76 3.13 2.91
CA HIS A 152 16.35 1.75 3.16
C HIS A 152 17.50 0.91 3.70
N HIS A 153 17.16 -0.30 4.16
CA HIS A 153 18.14 -1.30 4.55
C HIS A 153 19.06 -1.67 3.38
N ASP A 154 20.25 -2.12 3.71
CA ASP A 154 21.33 -2.45 2.77
C ASP A 154 21.02 -3.63 1.82
N ASN A 155 20.06 -4.50 2.18
CA ASN A 155 19.63 -5.63 1.34
C ASN A 155 18.57 -5.26 0.28
N LYS A 156 18.18 -3.98 0.15
CA LYS A 156 17.24 -3.56 -0.89
C LYS A 156 17.92 -3.51 -2.25
N LEU A 157 17.36 -4.21 -3.24
CA LEU A 157 17.97 -4.41 -4.55
C LEU A 157 17.77 -3.23 -5.51
N ASP A 158 16.59 -2.62 -5.47
CA ASP A 158 16.26 -1.49 -6.36
C ASP A 158 16.72 -0.15 -5.74
N ALA A 159 17.18 0.75 -6.59
CA ALA A 159 17.50 2.15 -6.28
C ALA A 159 17.27 3.02 -7.53
N PRO A 160 16.45 4.08 -7.44
CA PRO A 160 15.63 4.50 -6.31
C PRO A 160 14.51 3.52 -5.97
N SER A 161 13.94 3.63 -4.76
CA SER A 161 12.79 2.83 -4.36
C SER A 161 11.55 3.14 -5.22
N GLY A 162 10.66 2.15 -5.38
CA GLY A 162 9.40 2.35 -6.09
C GLY A 162 8.57 3.51 -5.52
N THR A 163 8.58 3.71 -4.19
CA THR A 163 7.88 4.82 -3.53
C THR A 163 8.49 6.17 -3.93
N ALA A 164 9.81 6.31 -3.91
CA ALA A 164 10.48 7.55 -4.31
C ALA A 164 10.23 7.90 -5.79
N VAL A 165 10.20 6.89 -6.67
CA VAL A 165 9.82 7.10 -8.08
C VAL A 165 8.35 7.51 -8.20
N ALA A 166 7.44 6.92 -7.41
CA ALA A 166 6.03 7.30 -7.40
C ALA A 166 5.85 8.73 -6.87
N THR A 167 6.59 9.13 -5.82
CA THR A 167 6.61 10.51 -5.31
C THR A 167 7.06 11.49 -6.40
N ALA A 168 8.15 11.18 -7.10
CA ALA A 168 8.65 12.02 -8.19
C ALA A 168 7.62 12.17 -9.32
N LYS A 169 6.94 11.08 -9.71
CA LYS A 169 5.86 11.11 -10.70
C LYS A 169 4.71 12.02 -10.27
N LYS A 170 4.25 11.91 -9.02
CA LYS A 170 3.19 12.75 -8.46
C LYS A 170 3.57 14.24 -8.45
N ILE A 171 4.81 14.55 -8.12
CA ILE A 171 5.32 15.92 -8.18
C ILE A 171 5.36 16.42 -9.64
N ALA A 172 5.81 15.60 -10.58
CA ALA A 172 5.90 15.94 -12.00
C ALA A 172 4.53 16.24 -12.64
N GLU A 173 3.43 15.63 -12.14
CA GLU A 173 2.07 15.93 -12.62
C GLU A 173 1.67 17.41 -12.47
N VAL A 174 2.29 18.16 -11.55
CA VAL A 174 1.90 19.53 -11.19
C VAL A 174 3.04 20.54 -11.31
N ARG A 175 4.23 20.09 -11.71
CA ARG A 175 5.46 20.89 -11.81
C ARG A 175 5.98 20.88 -13.24
N GLU A 176 6.41 22.02 -13.75
CA GLU A 176 7.14 22.07 -15.01
C GLU A 176 8.57 21.54 -14.84
N ALA A 177 8.99 20.66 -15.77
CA ALA A 177 10.35 20.16 -15.79
C ALA A 177 11.35 21.29 -16.08
N HIS A 178 12.36 21.45 -15.23
CA HIS A 178 13.42 22.42 -15.44
C HIS A 178 14.72 21.96 -14.76
N HIS A 179 15.85 22.46 -15.24
CA HIS A 179 17.14 22.21 -14.60
C HIS A 179 17.23 22.97 -13.27
N GLN A 180 17.56 22.26 -12.19
CA GLN A 180 17.79 22.83 -10.86
C GLN A 180 19.31 22.97 -10.59
N GLY A 181 19.67 23.97 -9.81
CA GLY A 181 21.07 24.23 -9.44
C GLY A 181 21.79 25.17 -10.39
N ASN A 182 23.11 25.26 -10.24
CA ASN A 182 23.93 26.10 -11.06
C ASN A 182 24.12 25.46 -12.45
N PRO A 183 23.88 26.14 -13.58
CA PRO A 183 24.05 25.58 -14.90
C PRO A 183 25.51 25.16 -15.21
N ASP A 184 26.49 25.72 -14.50
CA ASP A 184 27.92 25.37 -14.61
C ASP A 184 28.36 24.33 -13.54
N GLU A 185 27.42 23.69 -12.84
CA GLU A 185 27.68 22.69 -11.81
C GLU A 185 28.54 21.53 -12.35
N LYS A 186 29.53 21.12 -11.57
CA LYS A 186 30.41 20.00 -11.90
C LYS A 186 30.46 19.01 -10.76
N GLU A 187 30.14 17.79 -11.06
CA GLU A 187 30.33 16.67 -10.10
C GLU A 187 31.85 16.41 -9.99
N THR A 188 32.41 16.58 -8.80
CA THR A 188 33.81 16.19 -8.50
C THR A 188 33.96 14.70 -8.28
N LEU A 189 32.85 14.04 -7.90
CA LEU A 189 32.67 12.58 -7.85
C LEU A 189 31.40 12.24 -8.60
N ALA A 190 31.51 11.33 -9.56
CA ALA A 190 30.37 10.93 -10.38
C ALA A 190 29.20 10.39 -9.51
N GLY A 191 27.99 10.85 -9.80
CA GLY A 191 26.78 10.49 -9.08
C GLY A 191 26.52 11.29 -7.81
N ALA A 192 27.33 12.33 -7.50
CA ALA A 192 27.15 13.16 -6.31
C ALA A 192 25.78 13.88 -6.27
N ARG A 193 25.19 14.14 -7.45
CA ARG A 193 23.88 14.78 -7.58
C ARG A 193 22.70 13.79 -7.71
N GLY A 194 22.96 12.50 -7.48
CA GLY A 194 21.92 11.48 -7.52
C GLY A 194 21.34 11.20 -8.92
N ALA A 195 20.23 10.49 -8.96
CA ALA A 195 19.50 10.19 -10.20
C ALA A 195 18.64 11.39 -10.63
N ASP A 196 18.48 11.58 -11.94
CA ASP A 196 17.62 12.63 -12.50
C ASP A 196 16.25 12.06 -12.88
N TYR A 197 15.19 12.74 -12.48
CA TYR A 197 13.83 12.52 -12.94
C TYR A 197 13.18 13.87 -13.27
N GLU A 198 13.08 14.20 -14.55
CA GLU A 198 12.53 15.48 -15.03
C GLU A 198 13.13 16.71 -14.34
N GLY A 199 14.46 16.71 -14.14
CA GLY A 199 15.21 17.76 -13.47
C GLY A 199 15.15 17.74 -11.94
N MET A 200 14.37 16.85 -11.32
CA MET A 200 14.42 16.56 -9.88
C MET A 200 15.53 15.56 -9.58
N LYS A 201 16.19 15.71 -8.44
CA LYS A 201 17.23 14.76 -8.00
C LYS A 201 16.68 13.79 -6.97
N ILE A 202 16.99 12.50 -7.14
CA ILE A 202 16.63 11.43 -6.21
C ILE A 202 17.92 10.80 -5.69
N HIS A 203 18.05 10.78 -4.37
CA HIS A 203 19.18 10.21 -3.66
C HIS A 203 18.76 8.95 -2.90
N SER A 204 19.52 7.88 -3.03
CA SER A 204 19.23 6.59 -2.38
C SER A 204 20.28 6.26 -1.34
N VAL A 205 19.85 6.09 -0.08
CA VAL A 205 20.70 5.65 1.03
C VAL A 205 20.42 4.18 1.32
N ARG A 206 21.49 3.37 1.48
CA ARG A 206 21.43 1.95 1.82
C ARG A 206 22.35 1.67 2.99
N LEU A 207 21.77 1.49 4.20
CA LEU A 207 22.51 1.25 5.43
C LEU A 207 21.78 0.27 6.33
N PRO A 208 22.51 -0.59 7.09
CA PRO A 208 21.91 -1.40 8.15
C PRO A 208 21.18 -0.51 9.16
N GLY A 209 20.04 -0.98 9.67
CA GLY A 209 19.24 -0.27 10.67
C GLY A 209 18.13 0.63 10.10
N TYR A 210 18.21 1.03 8.85
CA TYR A 210 17.07 1.65 8.16
C TYR A 210 16.05 0.60 7.72
N VAL A 211 14.79 1.01 7.61
CA VAL A 211 13.70 0.15 7.10
C VAL A 211 13.12 0.74 5.80
N ALA A 212 12.32 1.79 5.90
CA ALA A 212 11.77 2.50 4.76
C ALA A 212 11.46 3.95 5.14
N HIS A 213 12.26 4.87 4.66
CA HIS A 213 12.15 6.28 5.00
C HIS A 213 12.25 7.10 3.72
N GLU A 214 11.58 8.24 3.70
CA GLU A 214 11.65 9.19 2.60
C GLU A 214 11.50 10.61 3.10
N GLN A 215 12.28 11.53 2.55
CA GLN A 215 12.06 12.96 2.73
C GLN A 215 12.12 13.67 1.39
N VAL A 216 11.22 14.63 1.23
CA VAL A 216 11.14 15.53 0.10
C VAL A 216 11.53 16.92 0.56
N LEU A 217 12.55 17.47 -0.09
CA LEU A 217 13.14 18.79 0.20
C LEU A 217 12.68 19.77 -0.88
N PHE A 218 12.05 20.85 -0.48
CA PHE A 218 11.67 21.95 -1.35
C PHE A 218 12.45 23.19 -0.99
N GLY A 219 12.91 23.94 -1.99
CA GLY A 219 13.66 25.17 -1.80
C GLY A 219 13.11 26.34 -2.60
N ALA A 220 13.11 27.53 -1.98
CA ALA A 220 12.83 28.81 -2.61
C ALA A 220 13.76 29.89 -2.03
N PRO A 221 13.87 31.09 -2.65
CA PRO A 221 14.67 32.16 -2.10
C PRO A 221 14.24 32.54 -0.67
N GLY A 222 15.15 32.32 0.29
CA GLY A 222 14.94 32.67 1.70
C GLY A 222 14.14 31.65 2.54
N GLU A 223 13.65 30.52 1.96
CA GLU A 223 12.89 29.52 2.68
C GLU A 223 13.10 28.10 2.14
N ALA A 224 12.81 27.11 2.97
CA ALA A 224 12.77 25.71 2.59
C ALA A 224 11.62 24.99 3.32
N LEU A 225 11.09 23.96 2.68
CA LEU A 225 10.11 23.06 3.28
C LEU A 225 10.62 21.63 3.18
N THR A 226 10.53 20.87 4.27
CA THR A 226 10.85 19.43 4.28
C THR A 226 9.63 18.64 4.72
N ILE A 227 9.25 17.65 3.93
CA ILE A 227 8.23 16.67 4.29
C ILE A 227 8.94 15.32 4.46
N ARG A 228 8.74 14.65 5.60
CA ARG A 228 9.41 13.39 5.92
C ARG A 228 8.45 12.36 6.44
N GLN A 229 8.64 11.12 6.04
CA GLN A 229 8.02 9.93 6.62
C GLN A 229 9.08 8.91 7.06
N ASP A 230 8.77 8.18 8.10
CA ASP A 230 9.62 7.11 8.64
C ASP A 230 8.75 5.89 8.95
N SER A 231 9.06 4.75 8.33
CA SER A 231 8.52 3.44 8.67
C SER A 231 9.59 2.61 9.35
N PHE A 232 9.35 2.21 10.60
CA PHE A 232 10.32 1.50 11.44
C PHE A 232 10.14 -0.01 11.38
N ASP A 233 8.96 -0.50 11.01
CA ASP A 233 8.68 -1.91 10.76
C ASP A 233 7.43 -2.08 9.88
N ARG A 234 7.11 -3.35 9.54
CA ARG A 234 5.97 -3.68 8.66
C ARG A 234 4.59 -3.49 9.32
N SER A 235 4.51 -3.26 10.64
CA SER A 235 3.25 -2.93 11.29
C SER A 235 2.71 -1.57 10.85
N SER A 236 3.59 -0.68 10.36
CA SER A 236 3.22 0.62 9.81
C SER A 236 2.21 0.54 8.65
N PHE A 237 2.16 -0.60 7.93
CA PHE A 237 1.16 -0.82 6.88
C PHE A 237 -0.25 -1.07 7.44
N MET A 238 -0.35 -1.57 8.67
CA MET A 238 -1.65 -1.94 9.25
C MET A 238 -2.55 -0.73 9.51
N SER A 239 -1.98 0.44 9.78
CA SER A 239 -2.76 1.69 9.89
C SER A 239 -3.49 2.05 8.59
N GLY A 240 -2.82 1.88 7.45
CA GLY A 240 -3.45 2.09 6.14
C GLY A 240 -4.47 1.01 5.79
N VAL A 241 -4.22 -0.26 6.18
CA VAL A 241 -5.19 -1.35 6.02
C VAL A 241 -6.44 -1.06 6.85
N ALA A 242 -6.30 -0.64 8.11
CA ALA A 242 -7.43 -0.29 8.97
C ALA A 242 -8.26 0.86 8.39
N VAL A 243 -7.60 1.92 7.90
CA VAL A 243 -8.29 3.04 7.21
C VAL A 243 -9.02 2.54 5.97
N ALA A 244 -8.41 1.64 5.18
CA ALA A 244 -9.04 1.07 4.00
C ALA A 244 -10.29 0.26 4.35
N VAL A 245 -10.21 -0.63 5.34
CA VAL A 245 -11.35 -1.42 5.82
C VAL A 245 -12.49 -0.52 6.30
N ALA A 246 -12.17 0.52 7.09
CA ALA A 246 -13.18 1.45 7.61
C ALA A 246 -13.89 2.26 6.51
N LYS A 247 -13.17 2.62 5.44
CA LYS A 247 -13.67 3.52 4.39
C LYS A 247 -14.14 2.83 3.11
N VAL A 248 -13.72 1.61 2.82
CA VAL A 248 -14.05 0.93 1.55
C VAL A 248 -15.55 0.78 1.30
N GLY A 249 -16.35 0.79 2.38
CA GLY A 249 -17.81 0.79 2.28
C GLY A 249 -18.41 2.01 1.57
N THR A 250 -17.68 3.13 1.49
CA THR A 250 -18.09 4.36 0.80
C THR A 250 -17.72 4.35 -0.69
N ALA A 251 -16.80 3.49 -1.11
CA ALA A 251 -16.38 3.38 -2.50
C ALA A 251 -17.49 2.80 -3.37
N GLN A 252 -17.69 3.36 -4.56
CA GLN A 252 -18.69 2.90 -5.54
C GLN A 252 -18.03 2.13 -6.70
N GLU A 253 -16.71 2.07 -6.72
CA GLU A 253 -15.89 1.42 -7.75
C GLU A 253 -14.64 0.77 -7.13
N LEU A 254 -13.95 -0.06 -7.89
CA LEU A 254 -12.68 -0.63 -7.48
C LEU A 254 -11.55 0.40 -7.72
N LEU A 255 -11.14 1.05 -6.64
CA LEU A 255 -10.10 2.07 -6.64
C LEU A 255 -8.70 1.44 -6.71
N VAL A 256 -7.75 2.14 -7.30
CA VAL A 256 -6.33 1.77 -7.29
C VAL A 256 -5.55 2.88 -6.59
N GLY A 257 -4.78 2.52 -5.55
CA GLY A 257 -4.06 3.47 -4.69
C GLY A 257 -4.88 3.91 -3.47
N LEU A 258 -4.27 3.82 -2.29
CA LEU A 258 -4.90 4.19 -1.02
C LEU A 258 -5.29 5.69 -1.00
N GLU A 259 -4.52 6.52 -1.71
CA GLU A 259 -4.76 7.97 -1.84
C GLU A 259 -6.12 8.32 -2.46
N ASN A 260 -6.73 7.40 -3.19
CA ASN A 260 -8.04 7.62 -3.81
C ASN A 260 -9.21 7.25 -2.88
N LEU A 261 -8.90 6.71 -1.71
CA LEU A 261 -9.90 6.32 -0.71
C LEU A 261 -9.87 7.23 0.54
N ILE A 262 -8.75 7.91 0.83
CA ILE A 262 -8.52 8.70 2.06
C ILE A 262 -8.78 10.21 1.89
#